data_9d02459729698f004ca57ff238c83fce
#
_entry.id   9d02459729698f004ca57ff238c83fce
#
_cell.length_a   1.000
_cell.length_b   1.000
_cell.length_c   1.000
_cell.angle_alpha   90.00
_cell.angle_beta   90.00
_cell.angle_gamma   90.00
#
_symmetry.space_group_name_H-M   'P 1'
#
loop_
_entity.id
_entity.type
_entity.pdbx_description
1 polymer ?
#
loop_
_entity_poly.entity_id
_entity_poly.type
_entity_poly.pdbx_seq_one_letter_code
_entity_poly.pdbx_strand_id
1 'polypeptide(L)'
;LPQFAENPNAMFVLWKDHTAVQEAAQINQHADGFDTNYLQYVGGIYSSEWFWAKLLHVLREDEAVRRSIYSWVEHCDWIPFVLIGGKSADAMKRGVCAAGHKSLWSEAWGGLPPNDFFVSLDPLLDGFTEKLFDKVYTSAEPAGIISEEWANRLGLPKDVVIGIGAFDCHMGAVGGQIEPYFLSKVM
;
A
#
# COMPACT_ATOMS: atom_id res chain seq x y z
N LEU A 1 8.00 8.67 15.46
CA LEU A 1 8.75 8.54 16.73
C LEU A 1 10.10 9.23 16.58
N PRO A 2 10.53 10.13 17.51
CA PRO A 2 11.76 10.91 17.36
C PRO A 2 13.02 10.06 17.15
N GLN A 3 13.10 8.89 17.78
CA GLN A 3 14.25 7.98 17.65
C GLN A 3 14.43 7.40 16.24
N PHE A 4 13.44 7.51 15.39
CA PHE A 4 13.48 7.03 14.00
C PHE A 4 13.52 8.16 12.97
N ALA A 5 13.65 9.43 13.39
CA ALA A 5 13.58 10.57 12.47
C ALA A 5 14.65 10.54 11.37
N GLU A 6 15.81 9.95 11.67
CA GLU A 6 16.94 9.83 10.72
C GLU A 6 17.14 8.37 10.24
N ASN A 7 16.24 7.45 10.60
CA ASN A 7 16.35 6.05 10.18
C ASN A 7 15.67 5.84 8.82
N PRO A 8 16.42 5.52 7.74
CA PRO A 8 15.85 5.34 6.41
C PRO A 8 14.83 4.20 6.35
N ASN A 9 14.97 3.15 7.17
CA ASN A 9 14.04 2.02 7.24
C ASN A 9 12.71 2.37 7.92
N ALA A 10 12.63 3.54 8.57
CA ALA A 10 11.40 4.07 9.14
C ALA A 10 10.76 5.18 8.27
N MET A 11 11.31 5.43 7.10
CA MET A 11 10.82 6.40 6.12
C MET A 11 10.10 5.70 4.97
N PHE A 12 9.50 6.48 4.07
CA PHE A 12 8.95 5.93 2.83
C PHE A 12 10.07 5.42 1.93
N VAL A 13 9.97 4.16 1.55
CA VAL A 13 10.88 3.55 0.57
C VAL A 13 10.51 4.04 -0.82
N LEU A 14 11.49 4.55 -1.56
CA LEU A 14 11.27 5.08 -2.91
C LEU A 14 10.80 3.97 -3.86
N TRP A 15 9.87 4.28 -4.79
CA TRP A 15 9.32 3.29 -5.71
C TRP A 15 10.39 2.56 -6.55
N LYS A 16 11.44 3.25 -6.97
CA LYS A 16 12.57 2.68 -7.73
C LYS A 16 13.66 2.03 -6.88
N ASP A 17 13.45 1.86 -5.58
CA ASP A 17 14.33 1.08 -4.74
C ASP A 17 14.12 -0.42 -5.02
N HIS A 18 15.21 -1.12 -5.35
CA HIS A 18 15.19 -2.53 -5.70
C HIS A 18 15.94 -3.40 -4.68
N THR A 19 16.14 -2.94 -3.46
CA THR A 19 16.84 -3.71 -2.42
C THR A 19 16.14 -5.02 -2.07
N ALA A 20 14.81 -5.07 -2.16
CA ALA A 20 13.96 -6.22 -1.83
C ALA A 20 13.83 -7.29 -2.95
N VAL A 21 14.87 -7.47 -3.81
CA VAL A 21 14.82 -8.44 -4.92
C VAL A 21 14.70 -9.88 -4.43
N GLN A 22 15.37 -10.22 -3.34
CA GLN A 22 15.33 -11.57 -2.77
C GLN A 22 13.96 -11.88 -2.19
N GLU A 23 13.35 -10.92 -1.48
CA GLU A 23 12.02 -11.03 -0.92
C GLU A 23 10.97 -11.21 -2.03
N ALA A 24 11.06 -10.42 -3.09
CA ALA A 24 10.17 -10.55 -4.24
C ALA A 24 10.30 -11.92 -4.91
N ALA A 25 11.51 -12.43 -5.11
CA ALA A 25 11.73 -13.76 -5.65
C ALA A 25 11.13 -14.86 -4.77
N GLN A 26 11.26 -14.73 -3.44
CA GLN A 26 10.66 -15.66 -2.48
C GLN A 26 9.13 -15.60 -2.51
N ILE A 27 8.52 -14.40 -2.58
CA ILE A 27 7.07 -14.25 -2.71
C ILE A 27 6.57 -14.96 -3.99
N ASN A 28 7.25 -14.76 -5.11
CA ASN A 28 6.89 -15.40 -6.38
C ASN A 28 6.94 -16.93 -6.28
N GLN A 29 8.05 -17.48 -5.79
CA GLN A 29 8.18 -18.91 -5.60
C GLN A 29 7.16 -19.48 -4.61
N HIS A 30 6.89 -18.75 -3.54
CA HIS A 30 5.95 -19.15 -2.50
C HIS A 30 4.51 -19.18 -3.01
N ALA A 31 4.12 -18.20 -3.82
CA ALA A 31 2.76 -18.11 -4.39
C ALA A 31 2.41 -19.30 -5.28
N ASP A 32 3.39 -19.93 -5.93
CA ASP A 32 3.19 -21.13 -6.75
C ASP A 32 2.76 -22.36 -5.92
N GLY A 33 2.96 -22.34 -4.62
CA GLY A 33 2.56 -23.42 -3.70
C GLY A 33 1.11 -23.38 -3.23
N PHE A 34 0.34 -22.38 -3.64
CA PHE A 34 -1.04 -22.21 -3.21
C PHE A 34 -2.05 -22.48 -4.34
N ASP A 35 -3.20 -23.09 -4.01
CA ASP A 35 -4.30 -23.32 -4.96
C ASP A 35 -4.87 -22.00 -5.50
N THR A 36 -4.89 -20.96 -4.68
CA THR A 36 -5.29 -19.61 -5.09
C THR A 36 -4.09 -18.85 -5.67
N ASN A 37 -4.18 -18.46 -6.95
CA ASN A 37 -3.17 -17.63 -7.56
C ASN A 37 -3.32 -16.17 -7.12
N TYR A 38 -2.70 -15.80 -6.00
CA TYR A 38 -2.74 -14.43 -5.46
C TYR A 38 -2.05 -13.40 -6.37
N LEU A 39 -1.24 -13.81 -7.33
CA LEU A 39 -0.54 -12.92 -8.26
C LEU A 39 -1.29 -12.67 -9.57
N GLN A 40 -2.44 -13.33 -9.80
CA GLN A 40 -3.14 -13.27 -11.09
C GLN A 40 -3.56 -11.84 -11.51
N TYR A 41 -3.86 -10.96 -10.55
CA TYR A 41 -4.31 -9.58 -10.85
C TYR A 41 -3.18 -8.55 -10.82
N VAL A 42 -1.96 -8.98 -10.55
CA VAL A 42 -0.77 -8.11 -10.55
C VAL A 42 0.22 -8.48 -11.66
N GLY A 43 -0.26 -9.20 -12.69
CA GLY A 43 0.54 -9.60 -13.85
C GLY A 43 1.29 -10.91 -13.67
N GLY A 44 0.99 -11.70 -12.63
CA GLY A 44 1.58 -13.01 -12.38
C GLY A 44 2.98 -12.99 -11.77
N ILE A 45 3.55 -11.81 -11.52
CA ILE A 45 4.88 -11.63 -10.91
C ILE A 45 4.81 -10.51 -9.89
N TYR A 46 5.32 -10.76 -8.68
CA TYR A 46 5.46 -9.76 -7.63
C TYR A 46 6.81 -9.03 -7.75
N SER A 47 6.77 -7.69 -7.68
CA SER A 47 7.96 -6.85 -7.84
C SER A 47 8.65 -6.52 -6.52
N SER A 48 9.97 -6.34 -6.57
CA SER A 48 10.78 -5.81 -5.45
C SER A 48 10.41 -4.38 -5.04
N GLU A 49 9.68 -3.66 -5.90
CA GLU A 49 9.20 -2.31 -5.63
C GLU A 49 7.93 -2.28 -4.76
N TRP A 50 7.29 -3.42 -4.52
CA TRP A 50 5.95 -3.48 -3.97
C TRP A 50 5.92 -3.78 -2.47
N PHE A 51 4.75 -3.55 -1.92
CA PHE A 51 4.40 -3.51 -0.52
C PHE A 51 5.03 -4.62 0.36
N TRP A 52 4.74 -5.89 0.04
CA TRP A 52 5.17 -7.02 0.87
C TRP A 52 6.66 -7.32 0.77
N ALA A 53 7.24 -7.14 -0.42
CA ALA A 53 8.69 -7.34 -0.59
C ALA A 53 9.47 -6.31 0.22
N LYS A 54 9.10 -5.03 0.13
CA LYS A 54 9.75 -3.95 0.89
C LYS A 54 9.52 -4.05 2.38
N LEU A 55 8.29 -4.38 2.80
CA LEU A 55 8.00 -4.62 4.20
C LEU A 55 8.88 -5.74 4.77
N LEU A 56 8.89 -6.90 4.12
CA LEU A 56 9.68 -8.05 4.58
C LEU A 56 11.18 -7.73 4.64
N HIS A 57 11.69 -7.04 3.63
CA HIS A 57 13.08 -6.58 3.61
C HIS A 57 13.39 -5.71 4.84
N VAL A 58 12.59 -4.69 5.12
CA VAL A 58 12.78 -3.81 6.29
C VAL A 58 12.67 -4.58 7.60
N LEU A 59 11.72 -5.50 7.71
CA LEU A 59 11.57 -6.34 8.91
C LEU A 59 12.78 -7.22 9.17
N ARG A 60 13.48 -7.69 8.13
CA ARG A 60 14.70 -8.48 8.22
C ARG A 60 15.91 -7.65 8.59
N GLU A 61 16.08 -6.51 7.92
CA GLU A 61 17.28 -5.67 8.03
C GLU A 61 17.33 -4.82 9.30
N ASP A 62 16.16 -4.40 9.85
CA ASP A 62 16.12 -3.46 10.98
C ASP A 62 15.28 -3.98 12.15
N GLU A 63 15.97 -4.53 13.15
CA GLU A 63 15.32 -5.05 14.36
C GLU A 63 14.61 -3.94 15.16
N ALA A 64 15.14 -2.73 15.20
CA ALA A 64 14.56 -1.64 15.96
C ALA A 64 13.24 -1.16 15.32
N VAL A 65 13.20 -1.06 13.98
CA VAL A 65 11.98 -0.77 13.24
C VAL A 65 10.99 -1.93 13.39
N ARG A 66 11.43 -3.18 13.21
CA ARG A 66 10.60 -4.38 13.38
C ARG A 66 9.88 -4.43 14.72
N ARG A 67 10.56 -4.10 15.81
CA ARG A 67 9.96 -4.08 17.16
C ARG A 67 9.00 -2.92 17.40
N SER A 68 9.08 -1.87 16.60
CA SER A 68 8.33 -0.63 16.82
C SER A 68 7.24 -0.38 15.77
N ILE A 69 7.27 -1.12 14.65
CA ILE A 69 6.34 -0.92 13.55
C ILE A 69 4.92 -1.28 13.99
N TYR A 70 4.01 -0.33 13.77
CA TYR A 70 2.59 -0.53 14.02
C TYR A 70 1.86 -1.00 12.76
N SER A 71 2.12 -0.35 11.62
CA SER A 71 1.48 -0.66 10.34
C SER A 71 2.42 -0.29 9.20
N TRP A 72 2.06 -0.66 7.97
CA TRP A 72 2.75 -0.30 6.73
C TRP A 72 1.77 0.36 5.78
N VAL A 73 2.20 1.40 5.05
CA VAL A 73 1.29 2.22 4.26
C VAL A 73 1.91 2.63 2.93
N GLU A 74 1.11 2.66 1.88
CA GLU A 74 1.48 3.29 0.61
C GLU A 74 1.39 4.81 0.72
N HIS A 75 2.32 5.51 0.06
CA HIS A 75 2.40 6.96 0.11
C HIS A 75 1.12 7.65 -0.39
N CYS A 76 0.46 7.07 -1.40
CA CYS A 76 -0.80 7.59 -1.93
C CYS A 76 -1.95 7.54 -0.91
N ASP A 77 -1.93 6.63 0.06
CA ASP A 77 -2.90 6.57 1.16
C ASP A 77 -2.51 7.50 2.31
N TRP A 78 -1.19 7.64 2.54
CA TRP A 78 -0.66 8.47 3.61
C TRP A 78 -0.96 9.96 3.41
N ILE A 79 -0.77 10.49 2.20
CA ILE A 79 -0.96 11.93 1.93
C ILE A 79 -2.40 12.39 2.19
N PRO A 80 -3.46 11.73 1.66
CA PRO A 80 -4.83 12.07 2.02
C PRO A 80 -5.09 12.04 3.51
N PHE A 81 -4.59 11.01 4.21
CA PHE A 81 -4.73 10.86 5.65
C PHE A 81 -4.11 12.03 6.42
N VAL A 82 -2.93 12.48 6.03
CA VAL A 82 -2.27 13.65 6.64
C VAL A 82 -3.06 14.93 6.36
N LEU A 83 -3.54 15.13 5.14
CA LEU A 83 -4.28 16.33 4.75
C LEU A 83 -5.60 16.48 5.51
N ILE A 84 -6.27 15.38 5.85
CA ILE A 84 -7.49 15.42 6.67
C ILE A 84 -7.21 15.50 8.17
N GLY A 85 -5.93 15.57 8.59
CA GLY A 85 -5.54 15.62 9.99
C GLY A 85 -5.69 14.29 10.73
N GLY A 86 -5.52 13.17 10.03
CA GLY A 86 -5.61 11.83 10.58
C GLY A 86 -4.62 11.59 11.72
N LYS A 87 -5.05 10.88 12.77
CA LYS A 87 -4.26 10.68 14.01
C LYS A 87 -4.01 9.22 14.36
N SER A 88 -4.80 8.29 13.85
CA SER A 88 -4.65 6.85 14.09
C SER A 88 -4.58 6.11 12.76
N ALA A 89 -3.61 5.23 12.61
CA ALA A 89 -3.45 4.41 11.41
C ALA A 89 -4.69 3.56 11.11
N ASP A 90 -5.43 3.15 12.16
CA ASP A 90 -6.66 2.36 12.03
C ASP A 90 -7.80 3.14 11.35
N ALA A 91 -7.77 4.47 11.44
CA ALA A 91 -8.75 5.34 10.78
C ALA A 91 -8.38 5.69 9.33
N MET A 92 -7.21 5.24 8.85
CA MET A 92 -6.75 5.55 7.52
C MET A 92 -7.52 4.78 6.46
N LYS A 93 -8.20 5.50 5.57
CA LYS A 93 -8.83 4.90 4.40
C LYS A 93 -7.76 4.47 3.40
N ARG A 94 -7.81 3.21 3.01
CA ARG A 94 -6.88 2.62 2.03
C ARG A 94 -7.54 2.56 0.66
N GLY A 95 -6.87 3.07 -0.36
CA GLY A 95 -7.37 3.07 -1.72
C GLY A 95 -7.32 1.68 -2.36
N VAL A 96 -8.38 1.27 -3.04
CA VAL A 96 -8.43 0.00 -3.77
C VAL A 96 -7.31 -0.11 -4.80
N CYS A 97 -6.87 1.01 -5.35
CA CYS A 97 -5.78 1.10 -6.32
C CYS A 97 -4.47 0.52 -5.75
N ALA A 98 -4.02 1.02 -4.59
CA ALA A 98 -2.80 0.54 -3.93
C ALA A 98 -2.98 -0.87 -3.34
N ALA A 99 -4.12 -1.12 -2.70
CA ALA A 99 -4.43 -2.40 -2.09
C ALA A 99 -4.41 -3.54 -3.11
N GLY A 100 -5.09 -3.38 -4.24
CA GLY A 100 -5.13 -4.40 -5.29
C GLY A 100 -3.81 -4.57 -6.01
N HIS A 101 -3.14 -3.46 -6.36
CA HIS A 101 -1.90 -3.53 -7.16
C HIS A 101 -0.71 -4.07 -6.35
N LYS A 102 -0.50 -3.58 -5.11
CA LYS A 102 0.71 -3.89 -4.36
C LYS A 102 0.50 -4.77 -3.14
N SER A 103 -0.68 -4.68 -2.50
CA SER A 103 -0.93 -5.44 -1.27
C SER A 103 -1.62 -6.79 -1.49
N LEU A 104 -1.88 -7.18 -2.75
CA LEU A 104 -2.54 -8.43 -3.13
C LEU A 104 -3.99 -8.54 -2.64
N TRP A 105 -4.63 -7.41 -2.36
CA TRP A 105 -6.04 -7.39 -2.00
C TRP A 105 -6.94 -7.68 -3.19
N SER A 106 -7.94 -8.56 -3.01
CA SER A 106 -8.96 -8.78 -4.02
C SER A 106 -10.26 -9.30 -3.42
N GLU A 107 -11.39 -8.92 -4.01
CA GLU A 107 -12.70 -9.50 -3.70
C GLU A 107 -12.77 -10.99 -4.02
N ALA A 108 -11.98 -11.46 -4.99
CA ALA A 108 -11.97 -12.86 -5.41
C ALA A 108 -11.58 -13.84 -4.29
N TRP A 109 -10.80 -13.37 -3.30
CA TRP A 109 -10.45 -14.14 -2.09
C TRP A 109 -10.82 -13.43 -0.79
N GLY A 110 -11.72 -12.45 -0.89
CA GLY A 110 -12.34 -11.80 0.28
C GLY A 110 -11.47 -10.79 1.00
N GLY A 111 -10.41 -10.25 0.38
CA GLY A 111 -9.55 -9.24 1.00
C GLY A 111 -8.07 -9.43 0.72
N LEU A 112 -7.22 -9.28 1.73
CA LEU A 112 -5.81 -9.68 1.67
C LEU A 112 -5.69 -11.22 1.64
N PRO A 113 -4.59 -11.79 1.11
CA PRO A 113 -4.30 -13.20 1.32
C PRO A 113 -4.36 -13.57 2.80
N PRO A 114 -4.74 -14.81 3.16
CA PRO A 114 -4.85 -15.24 4.55
C PRO A 114 -3.50 -15.22 5.26
N ASN A 115 -3.51 -15.12 6.60
CA ASN A 115 -2.28 -15.08 7.39
C ASN A 115 -1.35 -16.26 7.11
N ASP A 116 -1.91 -17.45 6.82
CA ASP A 116 -1.13 -18.65 6.48
C ASP A 116 -0.23 -18.46 5.25
N PHE A 117 -0.68 -17.66 4.27
CA PHE A 117 0.16 -17.29 3.13
C PHE A 117 1.40 -16.51 3.56
N PHE A 118 1.24 -15.58 4.48
CA PHE A 118 2.33 -14.71 4.93
C PHE A 118 3.24 -15.39 5.95
N VAL A 119 2.68 -16.06 6.95
CA VAL A 119 3.49 -16.71 8.01
C VAL A 119 4.31 -17.87 7.46
N SER A 120 3.81 -18.59 6.46
CA SER A 120 4.57 -19.67 5.81
C SER A 120 5.63 -19.15 4.83
N LEU A 121 5.52 -17.91 4.35
CA LEU A 121 6.59 -17.23 3.63
C LEU A 121 7.72 -16.81 4.58
N ASP A 122 7.37 -16.12 5.67
CA ASP A 122 8.32 -15.71 6.71
C ASP A 122 7.57 -15.45 8.04
N PRO A 123 8.01 -16.03 9.16
CA PRO A 123 7.40 -15.81 10.47
C PRO A 123 7.36 -14.36 10.93
N LEU A 124 8.19 -13.47 10.37
CA LEU A 124 8.15 -12.03 10.65
C LEU A 124 6.86 -11.34 10.16
N LEU A 125 6.12 -11.99 9.29
CA LEU A 125 4.84 -11.50 8.75
C LEU A 125 3.63 -12.03 9.55
N ASP A 126 3.82 -12.89 10.54
CA ASP A 126 2.73 -13.44 11.33
C ASP A 126 1.89 -12.34 11.99
N GLY A 127 0.58 -12.41 11.79
CA GLY A 127 -0.39 -11.43 12.30
C GLY A 127 -0.25 -10.01 11.71
N PHE A 128 0.62 -9.80 10.70
CA PHE A 128 0.82 -8.46 10.15
C PHE A 128 -0.39 -7.95 9.39
N THR A 129 -1.17 -8.82 8.76
CA THR A 129 -2.41 -8.46 8.06
C THR A 129 -3.43 -7.80 8.98
N GLU A 130 -3.48 -8.18 10.26
CA GLU A 130 -4.37 -7.60 11.28
C GLU A 130 -4.05 -6.12 11.59
N LYS A 131 -2.83 -5.67 11.24
CA LYS A 131 -2.35 -4.30 11.43
C LYS A 131 -2.58 -3.40 10.22
N LEU A 132 -3.22 -3.92 9.18
CA LEU A 132 -3.38 -3.21 7.90
C LEU A 132 -4.79 -2.66 7.72
N PHE A 133 -5.66 -3.37 7.05
CA PHE A 133 -7.01 -2.90 6.71
C PHE A 133 -7.92 -4.06 6.30
N ASP A 134 -9.20 -3.94 6.65
CA ASP A 134 -10.24 -4.88 6.23
C ASP A 134 -11.03 -4.35 5.04
N LYS A 135 -11.13 -3.03 4.91
CA LYS A 135 -11.92 -2.35 3.88
C LYS A 135 -11.04 -1.46 3.01
N VAL A 136 -11.34 -1.47 1.71
CA VAL A 136 -10.75 -0.55 0.73
C VAL A 136 -11.80 0.41 0.21
N TYR A 137 -11.34 1.55 -0.32
CA TYR A 137 -12.17 2.65 -0.78
C TYR A 137 -11.83 3.02 -2.22
N THR A 138 -12.84 3.47 -2.94
CA THR A 138 -12.70 4.02 -4.29
C THR A 138 -12.89 5.54 -4.29
N SER A 139 -12.73 6.18 -5.44
CA SER A 139 -13.02 7.61 -5.63
C SER A 139 -14.50 7.97 -5.46
N ALA A 140 -15.39 6.99 -5.29
CA ALA A 140 -16.80 7.23 -4.99
C ALA A 140 -17.02 7.77 -3.55
N GLU A 141 -16.05 7.55 -2.67
CA GLU A 141 -16.07 8.06 -1.29
C GLU A 141 -14.86 8.98 -1.08
N PRO A 142 -15.01 10.15 -0.41
CA PRO A 142 -13.85 10.97 -0.07
C PRO A 142 -13.03 10.35 1.07
N ALA A 143 -11.73 10.67 1.12
CA ALA A 143 -10.92 10.43 2.31
C ALA A 143 -11.47 11.23 3.49
N GLY A 144 -11.82 12.47 3.25
CA GLY A 144 -12.42 13.36 4.23
C GLY A 144 -12.40 14.83 3.77
N ILE A 145 -12.56 15.73 4.71
CA ILE A 145 -12.40 17.18 4.51
C ILE A 145 -11.01 17.59 4.98
N ILE A 146 -10.39 18.52 4.28
CA ILE A 146 -9.07 19.07 4.65
C ILE A 146 -9.09 19.59 6.09
N SER A 147 -8.05 19.29 6.86
CA SER A 147 -7.93 19.81 8.22
C SER A 147 -7.69 21.32 8.22
N GLU A 148 -8.08 21.99 9.30
CA GLU A 148 -7.86 23.42 9.45
C GLU A 148 -6.37 23.80 9.35
N GLU A 149 -5.49 22.97 9.91
CA GLU A 149 -4.05 23.15 9.82
C GLU A 149 -3.60 23.20 8.35
N TRP A 150 -3.97 22.19 7.56
CA TRP A 150 -3.54 22.11 6.16
C TRP A 150 -4.24 23.13 5.27
N ALA A 151 -5.52 23.44 5.53
CA ALA A 151 -6.21 24.51 4.81
C ALA A 151 -5.48 25.85 4.98
N ASN A 152 -5.10 26.19 6.23
CA ASN A 152 -4.35 27.42 6.52
C ASN A 152 -2.94 27.42 5.89
N ARG A 153 -2.21 26.29 5.97
CA ARG A 153 -0.85 26.16 5.40
C ARG A 153 -0.82 26.30 3.89
N LEU A 154 -1.86 25.81 3.21
CA LEU A 154 -1.95 25.79 1.74
C LEU A 154 -2.75 26.99 1.19
N GLY A 155 -3.35 27.82 2.05
CA GLY A 155 -4.21 28.92 1.63
C GLY A 155 -5.50 28.47 0.98
N LEU A 156 -6.05 27.32 1.38
CA LEU A 156 -7.25 26.72 0.82
C LEU A 156 -8.49 26.96 1.69
N PRO A 157 -9.70 26.93 1.11
CA PRO A 157 -10.94 26.87 1.88
C PRO A 157 -10.98 25.65 2.82
N LYS A 158 -11.67 25.79 3.96
CA LYS A 158 -11.74 24.74 4.99
C LYS A 158 -12.71 23.60 4.64
N ASP A 159 -13.45 23.72 3.55
CA ASP A 159 -14.41 22.75 3.04
C ASP A 159 -13.92 21.93 1.83
N VAL A 160 -12.62 22.02 1.53
CA VAL A 160 -12.03 21.26 0.42
C VAL A 160 -12.11 19.77 0.72
N VAL A 161 -12.69 19.02 -0.21
CA VAL A 161 -12.80 17.57 -0.18
C VAL A 161 -11.48 16.95 -0.61
N ILE A 162 -10.95 16.03 0.19
CA ILE A 162 -9.77 15.22 -0.14
C ILE A 162 -10.22 13.85 -0.65
N GLY A 163 -9.82 13.52 -1.86
CA GLY A 163 -10.12 12.22 -2.48
C GLY A 163 -9.29 11.07 -1.89
N ILE A 164 -9.71 9.84 -2.18
CA ILE A 164 -8.90 8.64 -1.97
C ILE A 164 -7.70 8.69 -2.91
N GLY A 165 -6.53 8.34 -2.41
CA GLY A 165 -5.30 8.30 -3.18
C GLY A 165 -5.29 7.19 -4.24
N ALA A 166 -4.49 7.40 -5.28
CA ALA A 166 -4.28 6.42 -6.34
C ALA A 166 -2.86 6.56 -6.91
N PHE A 167 -2.41 5.55 -7.65
CA PHE A 167 -1.15 5.63 -8.36
C PHE A 167 -1.29 6.44 -9.66
N ASP A 168 -0.24 7.15 -10.02
CA ASP A 168 -0.14 7.95 -11.24
C ASP A 168 -0.38 7.12 -12.50
N CYS A 169 0.20 5.91 -12.58
CA CYS A 169 -0.02 5.00 -13.72
C CYS A 169 -1.50 4.61 -13.89
N HIS A 170 -2.24 4.37 -12.81
CA HIS A 170 -3.67 4.08 -12.88
C HIS A 170 -4.48 5.31 -13.26
N MET A 171 -4.12 6.49 -12.76
CA MET A 171 -4.77 7.74 -13.16
C MET A 171 -4.45 8.10 -14.61
N GLY A 172 -3.23 7.80 -15.07
CA GLY A 172 -2.87 7.90 -16.48
C GLY A 172 -3.73 6.99 -17.37
N ALA A 173 -4.01 5.77 -16.91
CA ALA A 173 -4.92 4.85 -17.60
C ALA A 173 -6.34 5.42 -17.70
N VAL A 174 -6.88 5.94 -16.59
CA VAL A 174 -8.20 6.59 -16.57
C VAL A 174 -8.21 7.81 -17.51
N GLY A 175 -7.17 8.66 -17.45
CA GLY A 175 -7.02 9.81 -18.34
C GLY A 175 -6.89 9.44 -19.82
N GLY A 176 -6.30 8.25 -20.10
CA GLY A 176 -6.21 7.66 -21.44
C GLY A 176 -7.53 7.07 -21.95
N GLN A 177 -8.63 7.19 -21.20
CA GLN A 177 -9.95 6.68 -21.56
C GLN A 177 -9.93 5.18 -21.87
N ILE A 178 -9.52 4.36 -20.89
CA ILE A 178 -9.57 2.90 -21.01
C ILE A 178 -11.02 2.48 -21.21
N GLU A 179 -11.32 2.04 -22.43
CA GLU A 179 -12.57 1.37 -22.75
C GLU A 179 -12.33 -0.13 -22.98
N PRO A 180 -13.34 -0.99 -22.75
CA PRO A 180 -13.19 -2.46 -22.86
C PRO A 180 -12.65 -2.96 -24.21
N TYR A 181 -12.76 -2.13 -25.25
CA TYR A 181 -12.39 -2.50 -26.63
C TYR A 181 -11.16 -1.75 -27.16
N PHE A 182 -10.54 -0.87 -26.36
CA PHE A 182 -9.34 -0.14 -26.75
C PHE A 182 -8.16 -0.49 -25.83
N LEU A 183 -7.06 -0.90 -26.45
CA LEU A 183 -5.81 -1.09 -25.75
C LEU A 183 -5.16 0.29 -25.52
N SER A 184 -5.19 0.77 -24.31
CA SER A 184 -4.42 1.94 -23.88
C SER A 184 -3.07 1.50 -23.34
N LYS A 185 -2.00 2.11 -23.82
CA LYS A 185 -0.65 1.92 -23.25
C LYS A 185 -0.38 3.06 -22.28
N VAL A 186 -0.24 2.72 -21.02
CA VAL A 186 0.23 3.63 -19.98
C VAL A 186 1.73 3.38 -19.78
N MET A 187 2.52 4.42 -19.88
CA MET A 187 3.97 4.39 -19.64
C MET A 187 4.29 4.91 -18.25
#